data_9c14a8f55ac8b4ffa6d3464e3fa1b019
#
_entry.id   9c14a8f55ac8b4ffa6d3464e3fa1b019
#
_cell.length_a   1.000
_cell.length_b   1.000
_cell.length_c   1.000
_cell.angle_alpha   90.00
_cell.angle_beta   90.00
_cell.angle_gamma   90.00
#
_symmetry.space_group_name_H-M   'P 1'
#
loop_
_entity.id
_entity.type
_entity.pdbx_description
1 polymer ?
#
loop_
_entity_poly.entity_id
_entity_poly.type
_entity_poly.pdbx_seq_one_letter_code
_entity_poly.pdbx_strand_id
1 'polypeptide(L)'
;MKRLKVTLLVFWIGCFFSTNFARSADVTLDISYYYYEEPNFMDDTSDPVLYSAGSRKWDVSDDPDDAWQFLYTTEVTRGWVNYSGSGTLDKDYYKFRGETYAGYQLDNFTPIIGLGYRWLYDDSGGETSSTGALGYDRQSQYLYIPVGGIFNIDKDIKIKSQFNYLIAGRQTSYLSDIAGFSDVENDQSYGWGVDFTIDYKFSGATSLYSFYRHWDIDKSDTANGTFAGALVFEAFEPANTTTEAGIGIAYKF
;
A
#
# COMPACT_ATOMS: atom_id res chain seq x y z
N MET A 1 -23.98 11.10 -0.67
CA MET A 1 -23.63 10.15 0.38
C MET A 1 -22.17 9.64 0.33
N LYS A 2 -21.39 9.92 -0.73
CA LYS A 2 -19.98 9.45 -0.93
C LYS A 2 -18.97 10.03 0.10
N ARG A 3 -19.17 11.22 0.65
CA ARG A 3 -18.21 11.90 1.56
C ARG A 3 -18.06 11.31 2.96
N LEU A 4 -18.93 10.39 3.38
CA LEU A 4 -18.92 9.85 4.76
C LEU A 4 -17.97 8.66 4.96
N LYS A 5 -17.64 7.91 3.90
CA LYS A 5 -16.81 6.69 3.99
C LYS A 5 -15.33 6.98 4.23
N VAL A 6 -14.79 8.05 3.64
CA VAL A 6 -13.37 8.44 3.81
C VAL A 6 -13.12 9.05 5.19
N THR A 7 -14.09 9.78 5.74
CA THR A 7 -13.99 10.41 7.08
C THR A 7 -13.93 9.39 8.22
N LEU A 8 -14.56 8.21 8.07
CA LEU A 8 -14.50 7.17 9.10
C LEU A 8 -13.13 6.48 9.19
N LEU A 9 -12.41 6.34 8.07
CA LEU A 9 -11.09 5.72 8.05
C LEU A 9 -10.05 6.58 8.79
N VAL A 10 -10.12 7.90 8.64
CA VAL A 10 -9.22 8.86 9.32
C VAL A 10 -9.48 8.88 10.84
N PHE A 11 -10.72 8.68 11.28
CA PHE A 11 -11.07 8.67 12.71
C PHE A 11 -10.57 7.42 13.45
N TRP A 12 -10.48 6.26 12.76
CA TRP A 12 -9.94 5.01 13.34
C TRP A 12 -8.43 5.06 13.57
N ILE A 13 -7.69 5.76 12.73
CA ILE A 13 -6.23 5.93 12.89
C ILE A 13 -5.89 6.75 14.12
N GLY A 14 -6.72 7.74 14.48
CA GLY A 14 -6.53 8.58 15.68
C GLY A 14 -6.68 7.86 17.02
N CYS A 15 -7.42 6.75 17.09
CA CYS A 15 -7.70 6.02 18.34
C CYS A 15 -6.64 4.95 18.70
N PHE A 16 -5.76 4.57 17.78
CA PHE A 16 -4.67 3.61 18.07
C PHE A 16 -3.46 4.24 18.77
N PHE A 17 -3.39 5.56 18.88
CA PHE A 17 -2.36 6.25 19.66
C PHE A 17 -2.69 6.31 21.16
N SER A 18 -3.00 5.17 21.78
CA SER A 18 -3.03 5.10 23.23
C SER A 18 -1.60 5.20 23.80
N THR A 19 -1.44 6.01 24.79
CA THR A 19 -0.24 6.67 25.34
C THR A 19 0.94 5.78 25.77
N ASN A 20 0.87 4.46 25.66
CA ASN A 20 1.96 3.54 26.02
C ASN A 20 2.73 2.99 24.81
N PHE A 21 2.24 3.10 23.58
CA PHE A 21 2.95 2.73 22.35
C PHE A 21 3.86 3.86 21.81
N ALA A 22 3.69 5.09 22.29
CA ALA A 22 4.30 6.28 21.70
C ALA A 22 5.79 6.49 22.04
N ARG A 23 6.35 5.79 23.02
CA ARG A 23 7.70 6.13 23.52
C ARG A 23 8.88 5.68 22.64
N SER A 24 8.66 4.96 21.54
CA SER A 24 9.74 4.50 20.65
C SER A 24 9.30 4.39 19.17
N ALA A 25 8.27 5.14 18.80
CA ALA A 25 7.77 5.16 17.42
C ALA A 25 8.26 6.38 16.67
N ASP A 26 8.55 6.23 15.39
CA ASP A 26 8.77 7.34 14.47
C ASP A 26 7.46 7.72 13.80
N VAL A 27 7.23 9.01 13.57
CA VAL A 27 6.26 9.52 12.59
C VAL A 27 7.00 9.74 11.28
N THR A 28 6.38 9.36 10.17
CA THR A 28 6.98 9.45 8.83
C THR A 28 6.15 10.32 7.91
N LEU A 29 6.84 11.07 7.06
CA LEU A 29 6.28 11.81 5.92
C LEU A 29 7.12 11.50 4.70
N ASP A 30 6.51 11.17 3.58
CA ASP A 30 7.24 10.91 2.34
C ASP A 30 6.48 11.35 1.10
N ILE A 31 7.25 11.39 0.00
CA ILE A 31 6.74 11.54 -1.35
C ILE A 31 7.30 10.41 -2.18
N SER A 32 6.49 9.89 -3.12
CA SER A 32 6.90 8.80 -3.99
C SER A 32 6.45 8.98 -5.43
N TYR A 33 7.24 8.47 -6.34
CA TYR A 33 6.83 8.15 -7.69
C TYR A 33 6.16 6.77 -7.64
N TYR A 34 5.02 6.65 -8.31
CA TYR A 34 4.20 5.44 -8.37
C TYR A 34 3.91 5.09 -9.82
N TYR A 35 4.06 3.82 -10.16
CA TYR A 35 3.72 3.25 -11.46
C TYR A 35 2.99 1.92 -11.24
N TYR A 36 1.81 1.80 -11.84
CA TYR A 36 1.01 0.58 -11.90
C TYR A 36 0.77 0.22 -13.35
N GLU A 37 0.82 -1.06 -13.68
CA GLU A 37 0.62 -1.56 -15.03
C GLU A 37 -0.17 -2.86 -15.03
N GLU A 38 -1.17 -2.92 -15.91
CA GLU A 38 -1.81 -4.14 -16.38
C GLU A 38 -1.37 -4.35 -17.83
N PRO A 39 -0.42 -5.27 -18.12
CA PRO A 39 0.16 -5.40 -19.45
C PRO A 39 -0.90 -5.60 -20.53
N ASN A 40 -0.85 -4.78 -21.59
CA ASN A 40 -1.78 -4.69 -22.71
C ASN A 40 -3.19 -4.13 -22.39
N PHE A 41 -3.43 -3.67 -21.17
CA PHE A 41 -4.72 -3.09 -20.78
C PHE A 41 -4.60 -1.62 -20.38
N MET A 42 -3.77 -1.31 -19.38
CA MET A 42 -3.65 0.05 -18.88
C MET A 42 -2.39 0.26 -18.04
N ASP A 43 -2.05 1.51 -17.83
CA ASP A 43 -1.10 1.95 -16.80
C ASP A 43 -1.60 3.19 -16.05
N ASP A 44 -1.09 3.35 -14.81
CA ASP A 44 -1.29 4.51 -13.95
C ASP A 44 0.06 5.04 -13.50
N THR A 45 0.28 6.33 -13.64
CA THR A 45 1.50 7.00 -13.19
C THR A 45 1.16 8.16 -12.27
N SER A 46 1.85 8.30 -11.13
CA SER A 46 1.65 9.44 -10.21
C SER A 46 1.91 10.78 -10.87
N ASP A 47 1.10 11.80 -10.55
CA ASP A 47 1.20 13.15 -11.11
C ASP A 47 1.26 14.23 -10.00
N PRO A 48 2.40 14.85 -9.75
CA PRO A 48 3.75 14.34 -10.10
C PRO A 48 4.23 13.27 -9.13
N VAL A 49 3.68 13.21 -7.91
CA VAL A 49 4.04 12.29 -6.82
C VAL A 49 2.84 11.97 -5.95
N LEU A 50 2.93 10.85 -5.22
CA LEU A 50 2.04 10.55 -4.11
C LEU A 50 2.64 11.10 -2.81
N TYR A 51 1.77 11.47 -1.86
CA TYR A 51 2.12 11.98 -0.53
C TYR A 51 1.68 10.99 0.53
N SER A 52 2.60 10.61 1.43
CA SER A 52 2.30 9.67 2.50
C SER A 52 2.61 10.24 3.87
N ALA A 53 1.82 9.79 4.85
CA ALA A 53 2.07 9.99 6.27
C ALA A 53 1.89 8.65 7.00
N GLY A 54 2.74 8.40 8.00
CA GLY A 54 2.70 7.13 8.69
C GLY A 54 3.37 7.14 10.05
N SER A 55 3.49 5.93 10.60
CA SER A 55 4.24 5.68 11.81
C SER A 55 4.90 4.31 11.71
N ARG A 56 6.09 4.19 12.31
CA ARG A 56 6.83 2.93 12.34
C ARG A 56 7.54 2.76 13.68
N LYS A 57 7.73 1.51 14.07
CA LYS A 57 8.63 1.10 15.14
C LYS A 57 9.58 0.05 14.58
N TRP A 58 10.82 0.45 14.29
CA TRP A 58 11.88 -0.42 13.77
C TRP A 58 13.08 -0.49 14.71
N ASP A 59 13.11 0.35 15.74
CA ASP A 59 14.12 0.27 16.77
C ASP A 59 13.79 -0.89 17.70
N VAL A 60 14.77 -1.72 17.92
CA VAL A 60 14.73 -2.85 18.87
C VAL A 60 15.31 -2.42 20.21
N SER A 61 14.91 -3.10 21.28
CA SER A 61 15.44 -2.85 22.62
C SER A 61 16.91 -3.23 22.69
N ASP A 62 17.73 -2.44 23.37
CA ASP A 62 19.12 -2.78 23.68
C ASP A 62 19.21 -3.76 24.87
N ASP A 63 18.08 -4.15 25.47
CA ASP A 63 18.03 -5.11 26.58
C ASP A 63 18.24 -6.53 26.05
N PRO A 64 19.31 -7.22 26.41
CA PRO A 64 19.60 -8.58 25.94
C PRO A 64 18.55 -9.62 26.43
N ASP A 65 17.81 -9.31 27.49
CA ASP A 65 16.73 -10.18 27.98
C ASP A 65 15.45 -10.05 27.15
N ASP A 66 15.36 -9.05 26.27
CA ASP A 66 14.21 -8.75 25.39
C ASP A 66 14.55 -8.97 23.90
N ALA A 67 15.05 -10.16 23.58
CA ALA A 67 15.48 -10.50 22.21
C ALA A 67 14.32 -10.52 21.21
N TRP A 68 13.08 -10.82 21.65
CA TRP A 68 11.89 -10.77 20.80
C TRP A 68 11.25 -9.39 20.84
N GLN A 69 11.04 -8.81 19.68
CA GLN A 69 10.50 -7.47 19.52
C GLN A 69 9.22 -7.48 18.69
N PHE A 70 8.25 -6.68 19.12
CA PHE A 70 7.10 -6.33 18.29
C PHE A 70 7.40 -5.04 17.53
N LEU A 71 7.37 -5.14 16.20
CA LEU A 71 7.65 -4.03 15.28
C LEU A 71 6.43 -3.77 14.41
N TYR A 72 6.30 -2.56 13.86
CA TYR A 72 5.21 -2.26 12.96
C TYR A 72 5.55 -1.13 11.97
N THR A 73 4.74 -1.04 10.91
CA THR A 73 4.67 0.08 9.96
C THR A 73 3.22 0.34 9.63
N THR A 74 2.81 1.61 9.63
CA THR A 74 1.51 2.05 9.10
C THR A 74 1.73 3.23 8.18
N GLU A 75 0.97 3.32 7.09
CA GLU A 75 1.09 4.37 6.09
C GLU A 75 -0.27 4.64 5.45
N VAL A 76 -0.61 5.91 5.30
CA VAL A 76 -1.71 6.39 4.47
C VAL A 76 -1.14 7.25 3.38
N THR A 77 -1.61 7.07 2.15
CA THR A 77 -1.12 7.77 0.97
C THR A 77 -2.28 8.40 0.23
N ARG A 78 -2.04 9.57 -0.33
CA ARG A 78 -2.95 10.24 -1.26
C ARG A 78 -2.16 10.89 -2.37
N GLY A 79 -2.76 10.97 -3.56
CA GLY A 79 -2.23 11.73 -4.69
C GLY A 79 -3.15 11.63 -5.89
N TRP A 80 -2.62 12.02 -7.04
CA TRP A 80 -3.27 11.89 -8.32
C TRP A 80 -2.46 10.95 -9.19
N VAL A 81 -3.14 10.21 -10.05
CA VAL A 81 -2.53 9.35 -11.06
C VAL A 81 -3.13 9.64 -12.43
N ASN A 82 -2.26 9.63 -13.43
CA ASN A 82 -2.63 9.70 -14.83
C ASN A 82 -2.87 8.27 -15.33
N TYR A 83 -4.10 7.97 -15.64
CA TYR A 83 -4.51 6.72 -16.29
C TYR A 83 -4.26 6.78 -17.79
N SER A 84 -3.74 5.70 -18.35
CA SER A 84 -3.60 5.48 -19.79
C SER A 84 -4.08 4.06 -20.14
N GLY A 85 -5.10 3.95 -20.96
CA GLY A 85 -5.72 2.67 -21.32
C GLY A 85 -6.81 2.87 -22.38
N SER A 86 -8.08 2.76 -22.04
CA SER A 86 -9.21 3.07 -22.90
C SER A 86 -9.39 4.57 -23.20
N GLY A 87 -8.34 5.34 -23.06
CA GLY A 87 -8.21 6.78 -23.14
C GLY A 87 -7.27 7.25 -22.04
N THR A 88 -7.24 8.56 -21.78
CA THR A 88 -6.48 9.14 -20.65
C THR A 88 -7.44 9.78 -19.65
N LEU A 89 -7.09 9.75 -18.38
CA LEU A 89 -7.89 10.29 -17.29
C LEU A 89 -6.99 10.61 -16.09
N ASP A 90 -7.18 11.77 -15.48
CA ASP A 90 -6.57 12.11 -14.19
C ASP A 90 -7.54 11.72 -13.08
N LYS A 91 -7.08 10.98 -12.09
CA LYS A 91 -7.93 10.45 -11.01
C LYS A 91 -7.29 10.57 -9.64
N ASP A 92 -8.13 10.73 -8.61
CA ASP A 92 -7.69 10.67 -7.23
C ASP A 92 -7.30 9.22 -6.85
N TYR A 93 -6.21 9.08 -6.11
CA TYR A 93 -5.67 7.80 -5.67
C TYR A 93 -5.39 7.79 -4.17
N TYR A 94 -5.80 6.73 -3.51
CA TYR A 94 -5.63 6.54 -2.08
C TYR A 94 -5.05 5.16 -1.78
N LYS A 95 -4.16 5.09 -0.81
CA LYS A 95 -3.56 3.83 -0.35
C LYS A 95 -3.50 3.81 1.17
N PHE A 96 -3.70 2.64 1.76
CA PHE A 96 -3.34 2.31 3.13
C PHE A 96 -2.44 1.09 3.13
N ARG A 97 -1.43 1.09 4.01
CA ARG A 97 -0.58 -0.05 4.30
C ARG A 97 -0.41 -0.18 5.80
N GLY A 98 -0.59 -1.39 6.33
CA GLY A 98 -0.33 -1.72 7.72
C GLY A 98 0.41 -3.05 7.82
N GLU A 99 1.48 -3.09 8.59
CA GLU A 99 2.31 -4.28 8.80
C GLU A 99 2.68 -4.41 10.27
N THR A 100 2.64 -5.63 10.78
CA THR A 100 3.13 -5.98 12.11
C THR A 100 4.13 -7.11 12.00
N TYR A 101 5.16 -7.11 12.85
CA TYR A 101 6.22 -8.09 12.78
C TYR A 101 6.62 -8.58 14.17
N ALA A 102 6.98 -9.87 14.24
CA ALA A 102 7.87 -10.40 15.26
C ALA A 102 9.30 -10.30 14.72
N GLY A 103 10.17 -9.65 15.45
CA GLY A 103 11.59 -9.55 15.17
C GLY A 103 12.40 -10.22 16.26
N TYR A 104 13.53 -10.81 15.91
CA TYR A 104 14.46 -11.39 16.87
C TYR A 104 15.83 -10.74 16.74
N GLN A 105 16.31 -10.07 17.78
CA GLN A 105 17.55 -9.30 17.74
C GLN A 105 18.78 -10.21 17.75
N LEU A 106 19.65 -10.06 16.74
CA LEU A 106 20.96 -10.66 16.63
C LEU A 106 21.99 -9.58 16.34
N ASP A 107 22.74 -9.13 17.30
CA ASP A 107 23.75 -8.07 17.14
C ASP A 107 23.27 -6.89 16.23
N ASN A 108 23.77 -6.85 15.00
CA ASN A 108 23.44 -5.82 14.01
C ASN A 108 22.34 -6.23 13.01
N PHE A 109 21.71 -7.39 13.20
CA PHE A 109 20.67 -7.92 12.32
C PHE A 109 19.44 -8.36 13.10
N THR A 110 18.26 -7.99 12.63
CA THR A 110 16.98 -8.42 13.20
C THR A 110 16.15 -9.08 12.10
N PRO A 111 16.15 -10.43 11.99
CA PRO A 111 15.19 -11.13 11.14
C PRO A 111 13.77 -10.81 11.59
N ILE A 112 12.88 -10.64 10.61
CA ILE A 112 11.48 -10.31 10.82
C ILE A 112 10.57 -11.23 10.04
N ILE A 113 9.43 -11.57 10.64
CA ILE A 113 8.29 -12.20 9.98
C ILE A 113 7.02 -11.56 10.51
N GLY A 114 6.00 -11.41 9.67
CA GLY A 114 4.81 -10.69 10.12
C GLY A 114 3.56 -10.94 9.31
N LEU A 115 2.61 -10.03 9.49
CA LEU A 115 1.37 -9.94 8.74
C LEU A 115 1.25 -8.52 8.20
N GLY A 116 0.94 -8.42 6.90
CA GLY A 116 0.74 -7.16 6.21
C GLY A 116 -0.63 -7.09 5.53
N TYR A 117 -1.17 -5.89 5.48
CA TYR A 117 -2.38 -5.56 4.75
C TYR A 117 -2.14 -4.32 3.91
N ARG A 118 -2.58 -4.36 2.64
CA ARG A 118 -2.50 -3.26 1.68
C ARG A 118 -3.89 -3.04 1.09
N TRP A 119 -4.33 -1.80 1.07
CA TRP A 119 -5.59 -1.34 0.48
C TRP A 119 -5.28 -0.22 -0.50
N LEU A 120 -5.81 -0.32 -1.70
CA LEU A 120 -5.67 0.63 -2.78
C LEU A 120 -7.06 1.05 -3.23
N TYR A 121 -7.25 2.33 -3.49
CA TYR A 121 -8.51 2.87 -3.99
C TYR A 121 -8.26 3.89 -5.08
N ASP A 122 -8.89 3.65 -6.18
CA ASP A 122 -8.83 4.38 -7.43
C ASP A 122 -10.19 5.03 -7.63
N ASP A 123 -10.27 6.36 -7.44
CA ASP A 123 -11.51 7.14 -7.45
C ASP A 123 -11.70 7.75 -8.84
N SER A 124 -12.37 7.01 -9.73
CA SER A 124 -12.68 7.45 -11.09
C SER A 124 -14.17 7.37 -11.42
N GLY A 125 -15.00 7.04 -10.43
CA GLY A 125 -16.47 6.95 -10.60
C GLY A 125 -17.12 8.27 -10.94
N GLY A 126 -17.73 8.32 -12.13
CA GLY A 126 -18.39 9.53 -12.67
C GLY A 126 -17.48 10.38 -13.54
N GLU A 127 -16.21 10.04 -13.67
CA GLU A 127 -15.29 10.68 -14.60
C GLU A 127 -15.45 10.12 -16.03
N THR A 128 -14.88 10.80 -17.02
CA THR A 128 -14.94 10.37 -18.42
C THR A 128 -13.56 10.54 -19.04
N SER A 129 -13.04 9.49 -19.66
CA SER A 129 -11.74 9.51 -20.32
C SER A 129 -11.76 10.37 -21.60
N SER A 130 -10.59 10.66 -22.13
CA SER A 130 -10.41 11.44 -23.37
C SER A 130 -11.11 10.83 -24.60
N THR A 131 -11.45 9.54 -24.57
CA THR A 131 -12.18 8.85 -25.64
C THR A 131 -13.67 8.73 -25.39
N GLY A 132 -14.17 9.22 -24.24
CA GLY A 132 -15.57 9.12 -23.83
C GLY A 132 -15.91 7.84 -23.06
N ALA A 133 -14.93 7.01 -22.69
CA ALA A 133 -15.16 5.87 -21.83
C ALA A 133 -15.47 6.35 -20.39
N LEU A 134 -16.49 5.75 -19.77
CA LEU A 134 -16.89 6.10 -18.40
C LEU A 134 -15.98 5.40 -17.38
N GLY A 135 -15.52 6.18 -16.40
CA GLY A 135 -14.76 5.69 -15.26
C GLY A 135 -15.65 5.05 -14.20
N TYR A 136 -15.06 4.17 -13.40
CA TYR A 136 -15.65 3.53 -12.22
C TYR A 136 -14.60 3.37 -11.15
N ASP A 137 -15.03 3.37 -9.89
CA ASP A 137 -14.12 3.21 -8.76
C ASP A 137 -13.58 1.77 -8.70
N ARG A 138 -12.31 1.61 -8.31
CA ARG A 138 -11.66 0.31 -8.12
C ARG A 138 -11.05 0.24 -6.72
N GLN A 139 -11.22 -0.89 -6.07
CA GLN A 139 -10.65 -1.15 -4.76
C GLN A 139 -9.90 -2.48 -4.75
N SER A 140 -8.62 -2.45 -4.43
CA SER A 140 -7.81 -3.65 -4.27
C SER A 140 -7.40 -3.83 -2.82
N GLN A 141 -7.47 -5.05 -2.31
CA GLN A 141 -7.14 -5.42 -0.95
C GLN A 141 -6.22 -6.65 -0.97
N TYR A 142 -5.12 -6.60 -0.24
CA TYR A 142 -4.12 -7.66 -0.21
C TYR A 142 -3.70 -7.96 1.22
N LEU A 143 -3.83 -9.24 1.62
CA LEU A 143 -3.28 -9.78 2.85
C LEU A 143 -2.04 -10.60 2.51
N TYR A 144 -0.92 -10.38 3.22
CA TYR A 144 0.35 -11.00 2.89
C TYR A 144 1.22 -11.27 4.12
N ILE A 145 2.21 -12.16 3.95
CA ILE A 145 3.25 -12.44 4.94
C ILE A 145 4.55 -11.75 4.49
N PRO A 146 5.00 -10.69 5.18
CA PRO A 146 6.34 -10.15 5.02
C PRO A 146 7.36 -11.01 5.78
N VAL A 147 8.47 -11.36 5.10
CA VAL A 147 9.62 -12.04 5.68
C VAL A 147 10.89 -11.28 5.26
N GLY A 148 11.76 -10.95 6.19
CA GLY A 148 12.93 -10.16 5.85
C GLY A 148 13.85 -9.89 7.03
N GLY A 149 14.49 -8.73 7.01
CA GLY A 149 15.37 -8.31 8.09
C GLY A 149 15.66 -6.82 8.11
N ILE A 150 16.06 -6.38 9.29
CA ILE A 150 16.56 -5.03 9.55
C ILE A 150 18.04 -5.16 9.88
N PHE A 151 18.89 -4.43 9.16
CA PHE A 151 20.34 -4.41 9.31
C PHE A 151 20.76 -3.04 9.82
N ASN A 152 21.41 -2.98 10.96
CA ASN A 152 22.10 -1.80 11.46
C ASN A 152 23.54 -1.83 10.92
N ILE A 153 23.81 -1.07 9.84
CA ILE A 153 25.14 -1.02 9.22
C ILE A 153 26.10 -0.32 10.16
N ASP A 154 25.65 0.77 10.76
CA ASP A 154 26.32 1.48 11.84
C ASP A 154 25.27 2.19 12.72
N LYS A 155 25.70 3.14 13.59
CA LYS A 155 24.81 3.89 14.49
C LYS A 155 23.83 4.83 13.75
N ASP A 156 24.11 5.18 12.50
CA ASP A 156 23.38 6.18 11.73
C ASP A 156 22.67 5.58 10.50
N ILE A 157 23.09 4.39 10.01
CA ILE A 157 22.53 3.76 8.80
C ILE A 157 21.82 2.45 9.15
N LYS A 158 20.56 2.37 8.78
CA LYS A 158 19.72 1.18 8.90
C LYS A 158 19.15 0.80 7.53
N ILE A 159 19.15 -0.48 7.21
CA ILE A 159 18.56 -1.04 6.00
C ILE A 159 17.48 -2.03 6.40
N LYS A 160 16.26 -1.86 5.86
CA LYS A 160 15.20 -2.87 5.94
C LYS A 160 14.97 -3.46 4.56
N SER A 161 14.97 -4.79 4.48
CA SER A 161 14.63 -5.52 3.26
C SER A 161 13.65 -6.63 3.59
N GLN A 162 12.61 -6.79 2.76
CA GLN A 162 11.61 -7.85 2.95
C GLN A 162 11.07 -8.36 1.62
N PHE A 163 10.70 -9.62 1.63
CA PHE A 163 9.88 -10.29 0.63
C PHE A 163 8.47 -10.45 1.18
N ASN A 164 7.47 -10.17 0.37
CA ASN A 164 6.05 -10.22 0.71
C ASN A 164 5.40 -11.35 -0.07
N TYR A 165 4.83 -12.33 0.61
CA TYR A 165 4.09 -13.43 0.01
C TYR A 165 2.59 -13.16 0.14
N LEU A 166 1.87 -13.04 -0.98
CA LEU A 166 0.42 -12.84 -0.99
C LEU A 166 -0.29 -14.08 -0.45
N ILE A 167 -1.19 -13.89 0.52
CA ILE A 167 -2.06 -14.95 1.06
C ILE A 167 -3.44 -14.89 0.42
N ALA A 168 -3.98 -13.67 0.30
CA ALA A 168 -5.29 -13.42 -0.26
C ALA A 168 -5.34 -11.99 -0.83
N GLY A 169 -5.92 -11.86 -1.99
CA GLY A 169 -6.21 -10.59 -2.63
C GLY A 169 -7.66 -10.54 -3.09
N ARG A 170 -8.23 -9.36 -3.14
CA ARG A 170 -9.55 -9.09 -3.71
C ARG A 170 -9.54 -7.75 -4.40
N GLN A 171 -10.07 -7.74 -5.61
CA GLN A 171 -10.41 -6.54 -6.35
C GLN A 171 -11.91 -6.39 -6.43
N THR A 172 -12.42 -5.22 -6.10
CA THR A 172 -13.81 -4.81 -6.35
C THR A 172 -13.83 -3.72 -7.41
N SER A 173 -14.47 -4.00 -8.53
CA SER A 173 -14.76 -3.03 -9.58
C SER A 173 -16.19 -2.53 -9.38
N TYR A 174 -16.34 -1.28 -8.97
CA TYR A 174 -17.66 -0.64 -8.72
C TYR A 174 -18.31 -0.23 -10.04
N LEU A 175 -18.57 -1.23 -10.91
CA LEU A 175 -19.18 -0.99 -12.23
C LEU A 175 -20.57 -0.38 -12.14
N SER A 176 -21.25 -0.43 -10.99
CA SER A 176 -22.50 0.27 -10.74
C SER A 176 -22.39 1.80 -10.84
N ASP A 177 -21.19 2.38 -10.85
CA ASP A 177 -20.96 3.78 -11.20
C ASP A 177 -21.36 4.08 -12.67
N ILE A 178 -21.37 3.05 -13.49
CA ILE A 178 -21.86 3.09 -14.87
C ILE A 178 -23.30 2.53 -14.90
N ALA A 179 -24.22 3.34 -15.40
CA ALA A 179 -25.64 2.99 -15.38
C ALA A 179 -25.94 1.63 -16.01
N GLY A 180 -26.61 0.76 -15.27
CA GLY A 180 -27.06 -0.56 -15.70
C GLY A 180 -26.12 -1.70 -15.36
N PHE A 181 -24.86 -1.45 -14.95
CA PHE A 181 -23.94 -2.49 -14.53
C PHE A 181 -24.07 -2.81 -13.03
N SER A 182 -23.79 -4.07 -12.65
CA SER A 182 -23.56 -4.47 -11.27
C SER A 182 -22.06 -4.45 -10.96
N ASP A 183 -21.71 -4.28 -9.68
CA ASP A 183 -20.33 -4.44 -9.22
C ASP A 183 -19.85 -5.87 -9.42
N VAL A 184 -18.51 -6.02 -9.54
CA VAL A 184 -17.84 -7.31 -9.67
C VAL A 184 -16.73 -7.40 -8.63
N GLU A 185 -16.65 -8.54 -7.95
CA GLU A 185 -15.56 -8.88 -7.03
C GLU A 185 -14.78 -10.07 -7.59
N ASN A 186 -13.45 -9.92 -7.68
CA ASN A 186 -12.53 -10.93 -8.16
C ASN A 186 -11.51 -11.26 -7.08
N ASP A 187 -11.26 -12.54 -6.82
CA ASP A 187 -10.23 -12.99 -5.90
C ASP A 187 -8.89 -13.20 -6.61
N GLN A 188 -7.80 -12.71 -6.01
CA GLN A 188 -6.42 -12.86 -6.48
C GLN A 188 -5.65 -13.69 -5.45
N SER A 189 -5.22 -14.89 -5.85
CA SER A 189 -4.66 -15.89 -4.93
C SER A 189 -3.15 -15.99 -4.98
N TYR A 190 -2.50 -15.39 -5.98
CA TYR A 190 -1.06 -15.49 -6.19
C TYR A 190 -0.46 -14.11 -6.44
N GLY A 191 0.73 -13.92 -5.89
CA GLY A 191 1.48 -12.70 -6.05
C GLY A 191 2.60 -12.61 -5.03
N TRP A 192 3.51 -11.70 -5.27
CA TRP A 192 4.64 -11.42 -4.40
C TRP A 192 5.02 -9.95 -4.46
N GLY A 193 5.78 -9.50 -3.48
CA GLY A 193 6.38 -8.18 -3.49
C GLY A 193 7.74 -8.16 -2.82
N VAL A 194 8.48 -7.11 -3.07
CA VAL A 194 9.74 -6.81 -2.37
C VAL A 194 9.73 -5.35 -1.92
N ASP A 195 10.27 -5.11 -0.74
CA ASP A 195 10.48 -3.77 -0.20
C ASP A 195 11.92 -3.63 0.24
N PHE A 196 12.48 -2.48 -0.05
CA PHE A 196 13.82 -2.09 0.37
C PHE A 196 13.77 -0.66 0.89
N THR A 197 14.34 -0.39 2.07
CA THR A 197 14.42 0.94 2.66
C THR A 197 15.82 1.16 3.22
N ILE A 198 16.42 2.31 2.90
CA ILE A 198 17.64 2.82 3.54
C ILE A 198 17.23 4.01 4.38
N ASP A 199 17.61 3.98 5.65
CA ASP A 199 17.34 5.02 6.64
C ASP A 199 18.67 5.60 7.13
N TYR A 200 18.81 6.91 7.05
CA TYR A 200 19.98 7.64 7.51
C TYR A 200 19.59 8.63 8.61
N LYS A 201 20.06 8.37 9.82
CA LYS A 201 19.86 9.23 10.99
C LYS A 201 20.89 10.37 10.97
N PHE A 202 20.42 11.58 10.70
CA PHE A 202 21.30 12.76 10.64
C PHE A 202 21.23 13.62 11.91
N SER A 203 20.28 13.37 12.79
CA SER A 203 20.23 13.99 14.13
C SER A 203 19.67 13.01 15.16
N GLY A 204 19.71 13.36 16.45
CA GLY A 204 19.24 12.47 17.52
C GLY A 204 17.83 11.91 17.35
N ALA A 205 16.93 12.71 16.74
CA ALA A 205 15.51 12.34 16.57
C ALA A 205 15.07 12.24 15.11
N THR A 206 15.88 12.65 14.13
CA THR A 206 15.45 12.78 12.73
C THR A 206 16.29 11.94 11.81
N SER A 207 15.61 11.20 10.92
CA SER A 207 16.22 10.44 9.84
C SER A 207 15.67 10.90 8.49
N LEU A 208 16.50 10.76 7.44
CA LEU A 208 16.08 10.73 6.06
C LEU A 208 16.00 9.26 5.62
N TYR A 209 14.99 8.91 4.83
CA TYR A 209 14.94 7.58 4.25
C TYR A 209 14.59 7.62 2.78
N SER A 210 15.04 6.59 2.07
CA SER A 210 14.60 6.29 0.71
C SER A 210 14.08 4.87 0.66
N PHE A 211 13.11 4.61 -0.22
CA PHE A 211 12.55 3.29 -0.35
C PHE A 211 12.25 2.93 -1.80
N TYR A 212 12.22 1.64 -2.05
CA TYR A 212 11.75 1.01 -3.26
C TYR A 212 10.82 -0.13 -2.88
N ARG A 213 9.69 -0.23 -3.58
CA ARG A 213 8.68 -1.28 -3.42
C ARG A 213 8.27 -1.78 -4.79
N HIS A 214 8.15 -3.08 -4.91
CA HIS A 214 7.64 -3.71 -6.13
C HIS A 214 6.66 -4.81 -5.75
N TRP A 215 5.56 -4.91 -6.51
CA TRP A 215 4.58 -5.98 -6.41
C TRP A 215 4.30 -6.54 -7.79
N ASP A 216 4.10 -7.85 -7.84
CA ASP A 216 3.68 -8.61 -9.00
C ASP A 216 2.52 -9.51 -8.56
N ILE A 217 1.33 -9.25 -9.07
CA ILE A 217 0.08 -9.92 -8.71
C ILE A 217 -0.45 -10.64 -9.95
N ASP A 218 -0.68 -11.92 -9.82
CA ASP A 218 -1.23 -12.75 -10.90
C ASP A 218 -2.68 -12.35 -11.20
N LYS A 219 -3.11 -12.75 -12.40
CA LYS A 219 -4.50 -12.61 -12.83
C LYS A 219 -5.47 -13.24 -11.80
N SER A 220 -6.61 -12.57 -11.58
CA SER A 220 -7.67 -13.06 -10.71
C SER A 220 -8.40 -14.30 -11.29
N ASP A 221 -9.26 -14.87 -10.46
CA ASP A 221 -10.38 -15.69 -10.95
C ASP A 221 -11.33 -14.88 -11.84
N THR A 222 -12.32 -15.57 -12.43
CA THR A 222 -13.39 -14.95 -13.21
C THR A 222 -14.65 -14.86 -12.36
N ALA A 223 -15.26 -13.68 -12.33
CA ALA A 223 -16.51 -13.44 -11.64
C ALA A 223 -17.59 -12.94 -12.61
N ASN A 224 -18.85 -13.08 -12.22
CA ASN A 224 -19.98 -12.66 -13.04
C ASN A 224 -20.53 -11.31 -12.57
N GLY A 225 -20.72 -10.40 -13.54
CA GLY A 225 -21.52 -9.21 -13.38
C GLY A 225 -22.81 -9.27 -14.19
N THR A 226 -23.70 -8.31 -14.00
CA THR A 226 -24.92 -8.17 -14.78
C THR A 226 -25.03 -6.80 -15.42
N PHE A 227 -25.64 -6.75 -16.60
CA PHE A 227 -26.06 -5.51 -17.26
C PHE A 227 -27.57 -5.49 -17.40
N ALA A 228 -28.20 -4.34 -17.06
CA ALA A 228 -29.66 -4.13 -17.01
C ALA A 228 -30.40 -5.19 -16.18
N GLY A 229 -29.71 -5.78 -15.17
CA GLY A 229 -30.28 -6.78 -14.28
C GLY A 229 -30.56 -8.15 -14.89
N ALA A 230 -30.21 -8.38 -16.14
CA ALA A 230 -30.57 -9.60 -16.87
C ALA A 230 -29.43 -10.21 -17.70
N LEU A 231 -28.63 -9.39 -18.39
CA LEU A 231 -27.54 -9.88 -19.20
C LEU A 231 -26.31 -10.14 -18.32
N VAL A 232 -25.86 -11.39 -18.26
CA VAL A 232 -24.67 -11.80 -17.50
C VAL A 232 -23.44 -11.62 -18.37
N PHE A 233 -22.37 -11.06 -17.79
CA PHE A 233 -21.04 -11.00 -18.38
C PHE A 233 -19.99 -11.54 -17.41
N GLU A 234 -18.90 -12.03 -17.93
CA GLU A 234 -17.74 -12.47 -17.14
C GLU A 234 -16.68 -11.37 -17.11
N ALA A 235 -16.10 -11.15 -15.94
CA ALA A 235 -15.01 -10.23 -15.73
C ALA A 235 -13.90 -10.87 -14.91
N PHE A 236 -12.67 -10.44 -15.14
CA PHE A 236 -11.48 -10.79 -14.36
C PHE A 236 -10.58 -9.57 -14.23
N GLU A 237 -9.75 -9.58 -13.21
CA GLU A 237 -8.69 -8.61 -13.06
C GLU A 237 -7.42 -9.13 -13.76
N PRO A 238 -6.80 -8.39 -14.68
CA PRO A 238 -5.55 -8.79 -15.31
C PRO A 238 -4.43 -8.96 -14.29
N ALA A 239 -3.38 -9.70 -14.66
CA ALA A 239 -2.13 -9.66 -13.92
C ALA A 239 -1.58 -8.23 -13.93
N ASN A 240 -1.01 -7.79 -12.80
CA ASN A 240 -0.57 -6.42 -12.67
C ASN A 240 0.73 -6.31 -11.89
N THR A 241 1.48 -5.26 -12.17
CA THR A 241 2.66 -4.88 -11.41
C THR A 241 2.50 -3.49 -10.83
N THR A 242 3.08 -3.29 -9.66
CA THR A 242 3.17 -1.97 -9.02
C THR A 242 4.61 -1.69 -8.66
N THR A 243 5.14 -0.53 -9.02
CA THR A 243 6.45 -0.06 -8.60
C THR A 243 6.32 1.31 -7.94
N GLU A 244 6.94 1.46 -6.78
CA GLU A 244 6.94 2.71 -6.03
C GLU A 244 8.35 3.00 -5.52
N ALA A 245 8.84 4.21 -5.72
CA ALA A 245 10.12 4.67 -5.19
C ALA A 245 9.96 6.06 -4.58
N GLY A 246 10.49 6.26 -3.39
CA GLY A 246 10.27 7.51 -2.66
C GLY A 246 11.38 7.88 -1.71
N ILE A 247 11.23 9.09 -1.18
CA ILE A 247 12.09 9.66 -0.13
C ILE A 247 11.22 10.28 0.95
N GLY A 248 11.68 10.24 2.18
CA GLY A 248 10.91 10.77 3.31
C GLY A 248 11.76 11.13 4.51
N ILE A 249 11.07 11.67 5.50
CA ILE A 249 11.62 12.05 6.79
C ILE A 249 10.90 11.23 7.86
N ALA A 250 11.67 10.73 8.82
CA ALA A 250 11.14 10.13 10.04
C ALA A 250 11.58 10.96 11.27
N TYR A 251 10.66 11.14 12.19
CA TYR A 251 10.91 11.84 13.45
C TYR A 251 10.50 10.97 14.64
N LYS A 252 11.46 10.74 15.55
CA LYS A 252 11.28 9.94 16.77
C LYS A 252 10.83 10.85 17.93
N PHE A 253 9.76 10.46 18.60
CA PHE A 253 9.22 11.14 19.78
C PHE A 253 9.77 10.55 21.10
#